data_6f260ab8548a52bdad458c8f0b519c45
#
_entry.id   6f260ab8548a52bdad458c8f0b519c45
#
_cell.length_a   1.000
_cell.length_b   1.000
_cell.length_c   1.000
_cell.angle_alpha   90.00
_cell.angle_beta   90.00
_cell.angle_gamma   90.00
#
_symmetry.space_group_name_H-M   'P 1'
#
loop_
_entity.id
_entity.type
_entity.pdbx_description
1 polymer ?
#
loop_
_entity_poly.entity_id
_entity_poly.type
_entity_poly.pdbx_seq_one_letter_code
_entity_poly.pdbx_strand_id
1 'polypeptide(L)'
;KEINQAKLTRVGFGEELYNKGEDEDAYQNLFGDTIEPWHNCYGDLSNDDKNKQTIETVAIPGTVNQLEIATFSGMKKLKSVVIPEQTASVPAYTFAKCSALSKVTFSKNMNEIDSTAFVKSNQVKTFSCPKANKTFAVKKGMLTTRSGKTLVLVPNKMKKLTIPSSVKEIKANALNGSQ
;
A
#
# COMPACT_ATOMS: atom_id res chain seq x y z
N LYS A 1 -8.99 12.32 -23.48
CA LYS A 1 -9.77 13.10 -22.48
C LYS A 1 -8.91 13.16 -21.22
N GLU A 2 -8.52 14.34 -20.76
CA GLU A 2 -7.89 14.52 -19.45
C GLU A 2 -8.91 14.18 -18.37
N ILE A 3 -8.55 13.26 -17.49
CA ILE A 3 -9.36 12.93 -16.32
C ILE A 3 -9.20 14.06 -15.33
N ASN A 4 -10.30 14.47 -14.78
CA ASN A 4 -10.29 15.37 -13.65
C ASN A 4 -9.89 14.62 -12.37
N GLN A 5 -8.60 14.35 -12.22
CA GLN A 5 -8.03 13.68 -11.04
C GLN A 5 -8.37 14.41 -9.73
N ALA A 6 -8.81 15.66 -9.80
CA ALA A 6 -9.22 16.44 -8.63
C ALA A 6 -10.48 15.89 -7.94
N LYS A 7 -11.27 15.04 -8.60
CA LYS A 7 -12.47 14.41 -8.03
C LYS A 7 -12.24 13.01 -7.46
N LEU A 8 -11.09 12.38 -7.75
CA LEU A 8 -10.82 11.04 -7.27
C LEU A 8 -10.43 11.08 -5.78
N THR A 9 -11.28 10.58 -4.91
CA THR A 9 -11.07 10.54 -3.46
C THR A 9 -10.85 9.13 -2.92
N ARG A 10 -11.29 8.11 -3.64
CA ARG A 10 -11.14 6.69 -3.28
C ARG A 10 -10.49 5.92 -4.41
N VAL A 11 -9.70 4.93 -4.07
CA VAL A 11 -9.14 3.95 -5.00
C VAL A 11 -9.29 2.57 -4.39
N GLY A 12 -9.93 1.67 -5.12
CA GLY A 12 -10.16 0.30 -4.68
C GLY A 12 -10.87 -0.50 -5.75
N PHE A 13 -10.94 -1.81 -5.57
CA PHE A 13 -11.64 -2.73 -6.45
C PHE A 13 -12.83 -3.29 -5.68
N GLY A 14 -13.98 -2.66 -5.74
CA GLY A 14 -15.17 -3.12 -5.03
C GLY A 14 -16.46 -2.81 -5.75
N GLU A 15 -17.49 -3.61 -5.52
CA GLU A 15 -18.82 -3.43 -6.10
C GLU A 15 -19.41 -2.04 -5.86
N GLU A 16 -19.10 -1.41 -4.72
CA GLU A 16 -19.60 -0.08 -4.39
C GLU A 16 -19.07 1.02 -5.31
N LEU A 17 -17.86 0.88 -5.83
CA LEU A 17 -17.29 1.84 -6.77
C LEU A 17 -17.86 1.63 -8.18
N TYR A 18 -18.11 0.38 -8.54
CA TYR A 18 -18.69 0.02 -9.83
C TYR A 18 -20.14 0.53 -9.99
N ASN A 19 -20.95 0.39 -8.94
CA ASN A 19 -22.38 0.75 -9.01
C ASN A 19 -22.65 2.26 -9.04
N LYS A 20 -21.66 3.11 -8.82
CA LYS A 20 -21.84 4.57 -8.84
C LYS A 20 -21.62 5.24 -10.19
N GLY A 21 -21.15 4.52 -11.22
CA GLY A 21 -21.05 5.03 -12.61
C GLY A 21 -20.18 6.29 -12.81
N GLU A 22 -19.74 6.91 -11.71
CA GLU A 22 -19.03 8.19 -11.74
C GLU A 22 -17.51 8.01 -11.76
N ASP A 23 -17.01 6.82 -11.39
CA ASP A 23 -15.59 6.55 -11.18
C ASP A 23 -14.98 5.57 -12.21
N GLU A 24 -15.76 5.05 -13.16
CA GLU A 24 -15.28 4.07 -14.15
C GLU A 24 -14.14 4.63 -15.01
N ASP A 25 -14.28 5.86 -15.47
CA ASP A 25 -13.23 6.58 -16.22
C ASP A 25 -11.96 6.80 -15.38
N ALA A 26 -12.09 6.97 -14.07
CA ALA A 26 -10.97 7.17 -13.16
C ALA A 26 -10.15 5.89 -12.96
N TYR A 27 -10.81 4.73 -12.94
CA TYR A 27 -10.13 3.43 -12.87
C TYR A 27 -9.36 3.10 -14.13
N GLN A 28 -10.02 3.24 -15.29
CA GLN A 28 -9.39 2.98 -16.58
C GLN A 28 -8.10 3.76 -16.76
N ASN A 29 -8.03 4.93 -16.19
CA ASN A 29 -6.88 5.81 -16.36
C ASN A 29 -5.78 5.66 -15.30
N LEU A 30 -6.08 5.10 -14.12
CA LEU A 30 -5.05 4.69 -13.17
C LEU A 30 -4.34 3.40 -13.62
N PHE A 31 -5.05 2.53 -14.36
CA PHE A 31 -4.60 1.17 -14.62
C PHE A 31 -4.59 0.78 -16.10
N GLY A 32 -5.07 1.66 -17.01
CA GLY A 32 -5.24 1.38 -18.44
C GLY A 32 -6.57 0.67 -18.77
N ASP A 33 -6.91 0.62 -20.05
CA ASP A 33 -8.24 0.21 -20.58
C ASP A 33 -8.67 -1.24 -20.36
N THR A 34 -7.96 -2.00 -19.54
CA THR A 34 -8.06 -3.46 -19.53
C THR A 34 -8.21 -4.10 -18.16
N ILE A 35 -8.40 -3.31 -17.10
CA ILE A 35 -8.63 -3.86 -15.77
C ILE A 35 -10.12 -3.82 -15.46
N GLU A 36 -10.76 -5.00 -15.46
CA GLU A 36 -12.13 -5.12 -15.01
C GLU A 36 -12.19 -4.94 -13.47
N PRO A 37 -13.01 -3.99 -12.98
CA PRO A 37 -13.02 -3.60 -11.56
C PRO A 37 -13.41 -4.72 -10.57
N TRP A 38 -14.11 -5.74 -11.01
CA TRP A 38 -14.67 -6.80 -10.15
C TRP A 38 -13.80 -8.03 -9.93
N HIS A 39 -12.70 -8.15 -10.63
CA HIS A 39 -11.82 -9.28 -10.43
C HIS A 39 -11.04 -9.13 -9.13
N ASN A 40 -11.71 -9.25 -7.98
CA ASN A 40 -11.04 -9.53 -6.70
C ASN A 40 -11.46 -8.79 -5.46
N CYS A 41 -12.74 -8.63 -5.24
CA CYS A 41 -13.17 -8.08 -3.95
C CYS A 41 -12.99 -9.04 -2.78
N TYR A 42 -13.05 -10.35 -3.01
CA TYR A 42 -12.95 -11.33 -1.93
C TYR A 42 -12.31 -12.64 -2.41
N GLY A 43 -11.08 -12.86 -2.06
CA GLY A 43 -10.57 -14.20 -1.86
C GLY A 43 -9.59 -14.77 -2.86
N ASP A 44 -9.49 -14.32 -4.08
CA ASP A 44 -8.45 -14.83 -4.98
C ASP A 44 -7.31 -13.83 -5.17
N LEU A 45 -6.38 -13.85 -4.22
CA LEU A 45 -5.10 -13.16 -4.35
C LEU A 45 -4.22 -13.76 -5.46
N SER A 46 -4.73 -14.74 -6.22
CA SER A 46 -4.07 -15.38 -7.35
C SER A 46 -4.35 -14.68 -8.67
N ASN A 47 -5.06 -13.55 -8.67
CA ASN A 47 -5.48 -12.91 -9.89
C ASN A 47 -4.34 -12.73 -10.89
N ASP A 48 -4.44 -13.48 -11.96
CA ASP A 48 -3.55 -13.47 -13.10
C ASP A 48 -3.93 -12.40 -14.14
N ASP A 49 -4.52 -11.28 -13.71
CA ASP A 49 -4.69 -10.14 -14.59
C ASP A 49 -3.33 -9.72 -15.16
N LYS A 50 -3.09 -10.11 -16.41
CA LYS A 50 -1.80 -9.91 -17.08
C LYS A 50 -1.43 -8.43 -17.15
N ASN A 51 -2.42 -7.54 -17.28
CA ASN A 51 -2.19 -6.11 -17.39
C ASN A 51 -1.73 -5.52 -16.05
N LYS A 52 -2.43 -5.84 -14.96
CA LYS A 52 -2.04 -5.44 -13.60
C LYS A 52 -0.61 -5.89 -13.26
N GLN A 53 -0.21 -7.06 -13.74
CA GLN A 53 1.12 -7.62 -13.52
C GLN A 53 2.24 -6.90 -14.28
N THR A 54 1.93 -6.10 -15.30
CA THR A 54 2.93 -5.36 -16.10
C THR A 54 3.20 -3.95 -15.58
N ILE A 55 2.36 -3.42 -14.70
CA ILE A 55 2.45 -2.05 -14.18
C ILE A 55 3.68 -1.91 -13.28
N GLU A 56 4.58 -1.01 -13.64
CA GLU A 56 5.82 -0.74 -12.90
C GLU A 56 5.72 0.45 -11.94
N THR A 57 4.84 1.40 -12.27
CA THR A 57 4.64 2.63 -11.48
C THR A 57 3.16 2.96 -11.36
N VAL A 58 2.76 3.45 -10.21
CA VAL A 58 1.41 3.97 -9.95
C VAL A 58 1.55 5.38 -9.36
N ALA A 59 0.89 6.34 -9.99
CA ALA A 59 0.75 7.70 -9.48
C ALA A 59 -0.64 7.84 -8.85
N ILE A 60 -0.72 7.74 -7.54
CA ILE A 60 -1.97 7.92 -6.81
C ILE A 60 -2.22 9.42 -6.65
N PRO A 61 -3.33 9.98 -7.15
CA PRO A 61 -3.61 11.42 -7.03
C PRO A 61 -3.65 11.88 -5.58
N GLY A 62 -3.19 13.12 -5.33
CA GLY A 62 -3.16 13.70 -3.99
C GLY A 62 -4.52 13.88 -3.31
N THR A 63 -5.60 13.85 -4.09
CA THR A 63 -7.00 13.92 -3.62
C THR A 63 -7.52 12.61 -3.04
N VAL A 64 -6.83 11.48 -3.29
CA VAL A 64 -7.23 10.16 -2.77
C VAL A 64 -7.06 10.14 -1.26
N ASN A 65 -8.16 10.01 -0.54
CA ASN A 65 -8.20 9.94 0.92
C ASN A 65 -8.47 8.51 1.44
N GLN A 66 -8.93 7.61 0.58
CA GLN A 66 -9.25 6.23 0.93
C GLN A 66 -8.69 5.24 -0.10
N LEU A 67 -8.03 4.20 0.39
CA LEU A 67 -7.68 2.99 -0.35
C LEU A 67 -8.60 1.86 0.12
N GLU A 68 -8.96 0.97 -0.78
CA GLU A 68 -9.73 -0.22 -0.46
C GLU A 68 -8.82 -1.43 -0.21
N ILE A 69 -9.39 -2.49 0.37
CA ILE A 69 -8.69 -3.76 0.58
C ILE A 69 -8.15 -4.27 -0.75
N ALA A 70 -6.91 -4.74 -0.76
CA ALA A 70 -6.24 -5.36 -1.90
C ALA A 70 -6.09 -4.50 -3.17
N THR A 71 -6.32 -3.19 -3.12
CA THR A 71 -6.31 -2.27 -4.28
C THR A 71 -5.15 -2.51 -5.26
N PHE A 72 -3.92 -2.66 -4.76
CA PHE A 72 -2.73 -2.86 -5.59
C PHE A 72 -2.16 -4.28 -5.47
N SER A 73 -2.95 -5.21 -4.94
CA SER A 73 -2.50 -6.60 -4.78
C SER A 73 -2.15 -7.24 -6.13
N GLY A 74 -1.07 -8.00 -6.17
CA GLY A 74 -0.64 -8.74 -7.36
C GLY A 74 0.10 -7.91 -8.42
N MET A 75 0.39 -6.63 -8.18
CA MET A 75 1.21 -5.81 -9.09
C MET A 75 2.68 -6.26 -9.04
N LYS A 76 2.99 -7.33 -9.74
CA LYS A 76 4.30 -8.02 -9.64
C LYS A 76 5.49 -7.16 -10.05
N LYS A 77 5.30 -6.17 -10.94
CA LYS A 77 6.36 -5.27 -11.42
C LYS A 77 6.38 -3.91 -10.75
N LEU A 78 5.42 -3.59 -9.89
CA LEU A 78 5.39 -2.32 -9.15
C LEU A 78 6.68 -2.16 -8.32
N LYS A 79 7.48 -1.14 -8.60
CA LYS A 79 8.79 -0.92 -7.98
C LYS A 79 8.75 -0.05 -6.74
N SER A 80 7.88 0.96 -6.75
CA SER A 80 7.73 1.89 -5.63
C SER A 80 6.33 2.48 -5.57
N VAL A 81 5.93 2.91 -4.38
CA VAL A 81 4.66 3.60 -4.16
C VAL A 81 4.84 4.75 -3.19
N VAL A 82 4.10 5.83 -3.44
CA VAL A 82 3.95 6.96 -2.55
C VAL A 82 2.49 7.05 -2.14
N ILE A 83 2.22 6.92 -0.85
CA ILE A 83 0.86 7.08 -0.31
C ILE A 83 0.56 8.58 -0.23
N PRO A 84 -0.55 9.05 -0.83
CA PRO A 84 -0.90 10.47 -0.87
C PRO A 84 -1.13 11.07 0.51
N GLU A 85 -0.95 12.38 0.63
CA GLU A 85 -1.06 13.06 1.93
C GLU A 85 -2.44 12.94 2.59
N GLN A 86 -3.50 12.88 1.80
CA GLN A 86 -4.86 12.77 2.32
C GLN A 86 -5.24 11.35 2.75
N THR A 87 -4.47 10.34 2.31
CA THR A 87 -4.72 8.95 2.69
C THR A 87 -4.24 8.71 4.13
N ALA A 88 -5.18 8.40 5.01
CA ALA A 88 -4.92 8.19 6.44
C ALA A 88 -4.65 6.72 6.78
N SER A 89 -5.14 5.77 5.98
CA SER A 89 -5.01 4.33 6.26
C SER A 89 -4.49 3.54 5.06
N VAL A 90 -3.81 2.44 5.34
CA VAL A 90 -3.44 1.41 4.35
C VAL A 90 -4.10 0.10 4.78
N PRO A 91 -5.19 -0.31 4.11
CA PRO A 91 -5.97 -1.49 4.46
C PRO A 91 -5.22 -2.82 4.24
N ALA A 92 -5.88 -3.90 4.67
CA ALA A 92 -5.38 -5.26 4.48
C ALA A 92 -5.07 -5.56 3.00
N TYR A 93 -4.01 -6.30 2.76
CA TYR A 93 -3.59 -6.79 1.45
C TYR A 93 -3.37 -5.73 0.38
N THR A 94 -3.43 -4.45 0.68
CA THR A 94 -3.33 -3.34 -0.30
C THR A 94 -2.18 -3.53 -1.29
N PHE A 95 -1.02 -3.93 -0.82
CA PHE A 95 0.17 -4.21 -1.64
C PHE A 95 0.63 -5.67 -1.51
N ALA A 96 -0.29 -6.60 -1.32
CA ALA A 96 0.05 -8.01 -1.24
C ALA A 96 0.59 -8.54 -2.58
N LYS A 97 1.52 -9.48 -2.54
CA LYS A 97 2.11 -10.13 -3.75
C LYS A 97 2.75 -9.14 -4.75
N CYS A 98 3.10 -7.92 -4.35
CA CYS A 98 3.85 -6.97 -5.17
C CYS A 98 5.34 -7.36 -5.14
N SER A 99 5.72 -8.36 -5.93
CA SER A 99 7.02 -9.03 -5.80
C SER A 99 8.23 -8.17 -6.19
N ALA A 100 8.05 -7.08 -6.95
CA ALA A 100 9.13 -6.13 -7.26
C ALA A 100 9.14 -4.89 -6.35
N LEU A 101 8.12 -4.72 -5.47
CA LEU A 101 7.98 -3.54 -4.63
C LEU A 101 9.15 -3.44 -3.65
N SER A 102 9.97 -2.41 -3.83
CA SER A 102 11.19 -2.22 -3.05
C SER A 102 11.15 -1.02 -2.10
N LYS A 103 10.35 0.00 -2.42
CA LYS A 103 10.26 1.25 -1.67
C LYS A 103 8.81 1.66 -1.44
N VAL A 104 8.48 1.99 -0.20
CA VAL A 104 7.17 2.53 0.18
C VAL A 104 7.38 3.84 0.93
N THR A 105 6.73 4.91 0.47
CA THR A 105 6.71 6.20 1.15
C THR A 105 5.32 6.44 1.72
N PHE A 106 5.24 6.53 3.04
CA PHE A 106 4.01 6.78 3.76
C PHE A 106 3.65 8.25 3.80
N SER A 107 2.36 8.57 3.96
CA SER A 107 1.90 9.95 4.05
C SER A 107 2.18 10.57 5.43
N LYS A 108 2.17 11.89 5.50
CA LYS A 108 2.28 12.60 6.78
C LYS A 108 1.05 12.42 7.68
N ASN A 109 -0.12 12.15 7.08
CA ASN A 109 -1.38 12.01 7.78
C ASN A 109 -1.76 10.55 8.07
N MET A 110 -0.95 9.58 7.59
CA MET A 110 -1.22 8.17 7.84
C MET A 110 -1.19 7.87 9.34
N ASN A 111 -2.26 7.27 9.83
CA ASN A 111 -2.44 6.93 11.24
C ASN A 111 -2.80 5.46 11.45
N GLU A 112 -3.09 4.73 10.37
CA GLU A 112 -3.42 3.31 10.42
C GLU A 112 -2.76 2.55 9.28
N ILE A 113 -2.32 1.33 9.58
CA ILE A 113 -1.80 0.38 8.60
C ILE A 113 -2.11 -1.04 9.07
N ASP A 114 -2.71 -1.81 8.17
CA ASP A 114 -2.93 -3.23 8.43
C ASP A 114 -1.63 -4.02 8.31
N SER A 115 -1.42 -4.94 9.23
CA SER A 115 -0.20 -5.76 9.28
C SER A 115 -0.03 -6.71 8.10
N THR A 116 -1.11 -6.99 7.35
CA THR A 116 -1.09 -7.83 6.14
C THR A 116 -0.94 -7.02 4.85
N ALA A 117 -0.87 -5.69 4.94
CA ALA A 117 -0.82 -4.81 3.78
C ALA A 117 0.27 -5.17 2.75
N PHE A 118 1.39 -5.73 3.20
CA PHE A 118 2.55 -6.11 2.35
C PHE A 118 2.83 -7.62 2.34
N VAL A 119 1.86 -8.44 2.67
CA VAL A 119 2.05 -9.91 2.71
C VAL A 119 2.53 -10.44 1.35
N LYS A 120 3.56 -11.30 1.34
CA LYS A 120 4.21 -11.84 0.13
C LYS A 120 4.86 -10.80 -0.80
N SER A 121 5.07 -9.57 -0.35
CA SER A 121 5.84 -8.53 -1.08
C SER A 121 7.30 -8.53 -0.62
N ASN A 122 7.99 -9.62 -0.93
CA ASN A 122 9.27 -10.00 -0.33
C ASN A 122 10.48 -9.17 -0.77
N GLN A 123 10.31 -8.16 -1.63
CA GLN A 123 11.40 -7.28 -2.07
C GLN A 123 11.41 -5.91 -1.39
N VAL A 124 10.49 -5.64 -0.45
CA VAL A 124 10.48 -4.36 0.27
C VAL A 124 11.78 -4.20 1.06
N LYS A 125 12.54 -3.16 0.71
CA LYS A 125 13.84 -2.82 1.32
C LYS A 125 13.74 -1.59 2.21
N THR A 126 12.89 -0.63 1.81
CA THR A 126 12.91 0.70 2.41
C THR A 126 11.50 1.19 2.68
N PHE A 127 11.26 1.55 3.93
CA PHE A 127 10.15 2.39 4.34
C PHE A 127 10.63 3.82 4.51
N SER A 128 9.83 4.79 4.08
CA SER A 128 10.02 6.22 4.31
C SER A 128 8.76 6.79 4.95
N CYS A 129 8.92 7.56 6.01
CA CYS A 129 7.82 8.20 6.72
C CYS A 129 8.24 9.64 7.06
N PRO A 130 7.43 10.65 6.67
CA PRO A 130 7.75 12.04 6.95
C PRO A 130 7.92 12.32 8.44
N LYS A 131 8.86 13.20 8.79
CA LYS A 131 9.05 13.64 10.19
C LYS A 131 7.80 14.27 10.78
N ALA A 132 6.95 14.87 9.94
CA ALA A 132 5.68 15.48 10.32
C ALA A 132 4.57 14.46 10.67
N ASN A 133 4.73 13.17 10.32
CA ASN A 133 3.73 12.17 10.70
C ASN A 133 3.73 12.02 12.24
N LYS A 134 2.54 12.14 12.84
CA LYS A 134 2.37 12.14 14.30
C LYS A 134 2.20 10.74 14.91
N THR A 135 1.85 9.74 14.09
CA THR A 135 1.56 8.37 14.53
C THR A 135 2.75 7.44 14.35
N PHE A 136 3.43 7.55 13.19
CA PHE A 136 4.49 6.64 12.81
C PHE A 136 5.84 7.32 12.62
N ALA A 137 6.89 6.54 12.73
CA ALA A 137 8.26 6.91 12.39
C ALA A 137 9.01 5.71 11.83
N VAL A 138 10.02 5.97 11.01
CA VAL A 138 10.98 4.93 10.62
C VAL A 138 12.19 5.02 11.55
N LYS A 139 12.44 3.95 12.31
CA LYS A 139 13.60 3.81 13.21
C LYS A 139 14.41 2.59 12.81
N LYS A 140 15.71 2.76 12.58
CA LYS A 140 16.59 1.70 12.06
C LYS A 140 16.02 0.96 10.86
N GLY A 141 15.34 1.68 9.94
CA GLY A 141 14.73 1.13 8.74
C GLY A 141 13.34 0.47 8.93
N MET A 142 12.88 0.30 10.15
CA MET A 142 11.60 -0.32 10.50
C MET A 142 10.53 0.74 10.77
N LEU A 143 9.28 0.44 10.43
CA LEU A 143 8.14 1.28 10.80
C LEU A 143 7.76 0.99 12.26
N THR A 144 7.77 2.03 13.07
CA THR A 144 7.36 2.00 14.48
C THR A 144 6.29 3.04 14.74
N THR A 145 5.60 2.95 15.87
CA THR A 145 4.86 4.11 16.38
C THR A 145 5.82 5.29 16.58
N ARG A 146 5.32 6.52 16.58
CA ARG A 146 6.14 7.73 16.80
C ARG A 146 6.90 7.68 18.13
N SER A 147 6.30 7.14 19.16
CA SER A 147 6.96 6.91 20.46
C SER A 147 8.12 5.90 20.38
N GLY A 148 8.11 5.02 19.37
CA GLY A 148 9.05 3.93 19.20
C GLY A 148 8.80 2.75 20.15
N LYS A 149 7.66 2.70 20.81
CA LYS A 149 7.32 1.62 21.74
C LYS A 149 6.75 0.38 21.05
N THR A 150 6.13 0.55 19.88
CA THR A 150 5.54 -0.56 19.12
C THR A 150 6.23 -0.69 17.77
N LEU A 151 6.70 -1.87 17.43
CA LEU A 151 7.15 -2.24 16.10
C LEU A 151 5.93 -2.62 15.24
N VAL A 152 5.74 -1.91 14.12
CA VAL A 152 4.56 -2.05 13.27
C VAL A 152 4.85 -2.91 12.05
N LEU A 153 5.93 -2.64 11.32
CA LEU A 153 6.34 -3.39 10.14
C LEU A 153 7.87 -3.41 9.98
N VAL A 154 8.38 -4.51 9.47
CA VAL A 154 9.77 -4.66 9.06
C VAL A 154 9.86 -4.85 7.56
N PRO A 155 10.77 -4.16 6.84
CA PRO A 155 11.01 -4.42 5.43
C PRO A 155 11.51 -5.85 5.20
N ASN A 156 10.90 -6.57 4.26
CA ASN A 156 11.16 -8.00 4.06
C ASN A 156 12.61 -8.32 3.61
N LYS A 157 13.30 -7.35 2.97
CA LYS A 157 14.72 -7.48 2.55
C LYS A 157 15.71 -6.86 3.52
N MET A 158 15.35 -6.67 4.76
CA MET A 158 16.28 -6.18 5.76
C MET A 158 17.34 -7.26 6.08
N LYS A 159 18.62 -6.96 5.77
CA LYS A 159 19.72 -7.93 5.96
C LYS A 159 20.09 -8.20 7.43
N LYS A 160 19.86 -7.23 8.30
CA LYS A 160 20.14 -7.33 9.74
C LYS A 160 19.02 -6.67 10.52
N LEU A 161 18.31 -7.44 11.28
CA LEU A 161 17.27 -6.95 12.17
C LEU A 161 17.88 -6.64 13.54
N THR A 162 17.78 -5.38 13.96
CA THR A 162 18.13 -4.96 15.33
C THR A 162 16.97 -4.16 15.90
N ILE A 163 16.13 -4.82 16.66
CA ILE A 163 14.97 -4.19 17.30
C ILE A 163 15.48 -3.13 18.31
N PRO A 164 15.00 -1.88 18.23
CA PRO A 164 15.36 -0.86 19.20
C PRO A 164 14.97 -1.25 20.62
N SER A 165 15.79 -0.94 21.60
CA SER A 165 15.52 -1.23 23.02
C SER A 165 14.27 -0.51 23.57
N SER A 166 13.82 0.55 22.88
CA SER A 166 12.57 1.26 23.21
C SER A 166 11.31 0.47 22.86
N VAL A 167 11.41 -0.55 22.00
CA VAL A 167 10.26 -1.35 21.57
C VAL A 167 9.84 -2.27 22.73
N LYS A 168 8.55 -2.17 23.08
CA LYS A 168 7.91 -2.99 24.12
C LYS A 168 6.87 -3.94 23.54
N GLU A 169 6.44 -3.67 22.32
CA GLU A 169 5.39 -4.43 21.62
C GLU A 169 5.78 -4.64 20.16
N ILE A 170 5.48 -5.81 19.63
CA ILE A 170 5.59 -6.14 18.20
C ILE A 170 4.20 -6.51 17.70
N LYS A 171 3.68 -5.74 16.71
CA LYS A 171 2.37 -6.06 16.12
C LYS A 171 2.39 -7.43 15.45
N ALA A 172 1.24 -8.10 15.44
CA ALA A 172 1.04 -9.32 14.66
C ALA A 172 1.50 -9.09 13.21
N ASN A 173 2.12 -10.10 12.60
CA ASN A 173 2.66 -10.06 11.23
C ASN A 173 3.76 -9.01 10.96
N ALA A 174 4.20 -8.22 11.95
CA ALA A 174 5.23 -7.20 11.74
C ALA A 174 6.55 -7.75 11.15
N LEU A 175 6.83 -9.03 11.38
CA LEU A 175 8.01 -9.74 10.92
C LEU A 175 7.72 -10.67 9.73
N ASN A 176 6.51 -10.68 9.20
CA ASN A 176 6.14 -11.57 8.08
C ASN A 176 6.95 -11.22 6.83
N GLY A 177 7.72 -12.18 6.34
CA GLY A 177 8.58 -12.04 5.17
C GLY A 177 10.00 -11.57 5.45
N SER A 178 10.37 -11.25 6.69
CA SER A 178 11.77 -11.09 7.06
C SER A 178 12.45 -12.47 7.07
N GLN A 179 13.37 -12.67 6.12
CA GLN A 179 14.23 -13.87 6.03
C GLN A 179 15.58 -13.60 6.62
#